data_1994cf715576789e0a30b1e56ba93428
#
_entry.id   1994cf715576789e0a30b1e56ba93428
#
_cell.length_a   1.000
_cell.length_b   1.000
_cell.length_c   1.000
_cell.angle_alpha   90.00
_cell.angle_beta   90.00
_cell.angle_gamma   90.00
#
_symmetry.space_group_name_H-M   'P 1'
#
loop_
_entity.id
_entity.type
_entity.pdbx_description
1 polymer ?
#
loop_
_entity_poly.entity_id
_entity_poly.type
_entity_poly.pdbx_seq_one_letter_code
_entity_poly.pdbx_strand_id
1 'polypeptide(L)'
;MKHEDPVARLERVMRTVTAIVARPVRQFLTAASNHFASDCLLHSELARVLMADVGIEARTVVGFAAWRLGPGDGDVIMHVPRNPDALPTQQEVLFHTWLELDFLIADITTYQLRFKAESMDTADGGHTSVRWCPDFIVVRRGTVRSLEAVRDGHLVGQAYYCAASGAFQHKIKNGFELDPEDVEIARHLMINPVAGVVGRNHVMGVPHAPALLRTHNEAAKAHQ
;
A
#
# COMPACT_ATOMS: atom_id res chain seq x y z
N MET A 1 -5.87 25.79 -29.54
CA MET A 1 -5.92 24.68 -28.56
C MET A 1 -4.52 24.52 -27.99
N LYS A 2 -4.34 24.70 -26.66
CA LYS A 2 -3.05 24.39 -26.02
C LYS A 2 -2.90 22.87 -26.01
N HIS A 3 -1.86 22.33 -26.64
CA HIS A 3 -1.54 20.92 -26.51
C HIS A 3 -1.20 20.64 -25.03
N GLU A 4 -1.93 19.70 -24.44
CA GLU A 4 -1.61 19.22 -23.09
C GLU A 4 -0.26 18.48 -23.12
N ASP A 5 0.57 18.72 -22.11
CA ASP A 5 1.83 18.02 -21.92
C ASP A 5 1.58 16.50 -21.84
N PRO A 6 2.20 15.67 -22.70
CA PRO A 6 2.04 14.21 -22.69
C PRO A 6 2.33 13.58 -21.31
N VAL A 7 3.29 14.12 -20.57
CA VAL A 7 3.66 13.65 -19.22
C VAL A 7 2.52 13.94 -18.23
N ALA A 8 1.95 15.13 -18.27
CA ALA A 8 0.81 15.49 -17.41
C ALA A 8 -0.43 14.65 -17.73
N ARG A 9 -0.65 14.34 -19.01
CA ARG A 9 -1.72 13.43 -19.44
C ARG A 9 -1.52 12.01 -18.89
N LEU A 10 -0.31 11.45 -19.01
CA LEU A 10 0.01 10.13 -18.48
C LEU A 10 -0.17 10.08 -16.96
N GLU A 11 0.33 11.08 -16.24
CA GLU A 11 0.15 11.18 -14.78
C GLU A 11 -1.33 11.18 -14.39
N ARG A 12 -2.17 11.92 -15.10
CA ARG A 12 -3.62 11.95 -14.85
C ARG A 12 -4.26 10.58 -15.10
N VAL A 13 -3.89 9.90 -16.19
CA VAL A 13 -4.39 8.55 -16.50
C VAL A 13 -3.97 7.58 -15.40
N MET A 14 -2.69 7.58 -15.02
CA MET A 14 -2.18 6.71 -13.96
C MET A 14 -2.83 6.98 -12.62
N ARG A 15 -3.10 8.24 -12.28
CA ARG A 15 -3.86 8.59 -11.08
C ARG A 15 -5.28 8.04 -11.10
N THR A 16 -5.95 8.07 -12.24
CA THR A 16 -7.30 7.50 -12.41
C THR A 16 -7.27 5.98 -12.27
N VAL A 17 -6.34 5.30 -12.93
CA VAL A 17 -6.18 3.84 -12.81
C VAL A 17 -5.84 3.44 -11.38
N THR A 18 -4.93 4.17 -10.73
CA THR A 18 -4.57 3.93 -9.32
C THR A 18 -5.80 4.06 -8.42
N ALA A 19 -6.66 5.06 -8.62
CA ALA A 19 -7.90 5.21 -7.86
C ALA A 19 -8.85 4.02 -8.02
N ILE A 20 -9.00 3.53 -9.27
CA ILE A 20 -9.84 2.36 -9.58
C ILE A 20 -9.31 1.11 -8.87
N VAL A 21 -8.01 0.89 -8.89
CA VAL A 21 -7.34 -0.28 -8.29
C VAL A 21 -7.24 -0.17 -6.76
N ALA A 22 -6.90 0.99 -6.21
CA ALA A 22 -6.73 1.19 -4.77
C ALA A 22 -8.02 0.93 -3.98
N ARG A 23 -9.18 1.27 -4.57
CA ARG A 23 -10.47 1.09 -3.90
C ARG A 23 -10.78 -0.37 -3.53
N PRO A 24 -10.80 -1.35 -4.47
CA PRO A 24 -11.08 -2.74 -4.12
C PRO A 24 -10.03 -3.34 -3.19
N VAL A 25 -8.75 -3.01 -3.36
CA VAL A 25 -7.68 -3.47 -2.47
C VAL A 25 -7.91 -2.96 -1.05
N ARG A 26 -8.18 -1.65 -0.88
CA ARG A 26 -8.52 -1.07 0.42
C ARG A 26 -9.75 -1.70 1.04
N GLN A 27 -10.83 -1.84 0.26
CA GLN A 27 -12.10 -2.40 0.73
C GLN A 27 -11.91 -3.84 1.25
N PHE A 28 -11.18 -4.66 0.52
CA PHE A 28 -10.89 -6.03 0.91
C PHE A 28 -9.99 -6.08 2.15
N LEU A 29 -8.84 -5.41 2.13
CA LEU A 29 -7.85 -5.54 3.19
C LEU A 29 -8.26 -4.84 4.49
N THR A 30 -9.09 -3.80 4.44
CA THR A 30 -9.66 -3.22 5.65
C THR A 30 -10.56 -4.23 6.40
N ALA A 31 -11.23 -5.12 5.67
CA ALA A 31 -12.12 -6.13 6.27
C ALA A 31 -11.42 -7.46 6.58
N ALA A 32 -10.34 -7.79 5.87
CA ALA A 32 -9.73 -9.11 5.86
C ALA A 32 -8.33 -9.19 6.46
N SER A 33 -7.58 -8.08 6.51
CA SER A 33 -6.22 -8.10 7.03
C SER A 33 -6.19 -8.13 8.56
N ASN A 34 -5.48 -9.12 9.10
CA ASN A 34 -5.14 -9.19 10.53
C ASN A 34 -3.91 -8.32 10.89
N HIS A 35 -3.27 -7.72 9.89
CA HIS A 35 -2.04 -6.95 10.00
C HIS A 35 -2.23 -5.55 9.44
N PHE A 36 -3.39 -4.95 9.69
CA PHE A 36 -3.70 -3.60 9.24
C PHE A 36 -2.58 -2.62 9.62
N ALA A 37 -2.16 -1.80 8.66
CA ALA A 37 -1.03 -0.88 8.73
C ALA A 37 0.39 -1.51 8.67
N SER A 38 0.51 -2.85 8.59
CA SER A 38 1.80 -3.55 8.36
C SER A 38 1.79 -4.50 7.15
N ASP A 39 0.74 -4.47 6.36
CA ASP A 39 0.46 -5.34 5.22
C ASP A 39 0.75 -4.68 3.85
N CYS A 40 1.68 -3.73 3.82
CA CYS A 40 1.99 -2.95 2.61
C CYS A 40 2.39 -3.82 1.41
N LEU A 41 3.09 -4.96 1.62
CA LEU A 41 3.47 -5.85 0.54
C LEU A 41 2.25 -6.52 -0.11
N LEU A 42 1.31 -6.98 0.70
CA LEU A 42 0.05 -7.55 0.21
C LEU A 42 -0.76 -6.53 -0.60
N HIS A 43 -0.86 -5.28 -0.10
CA HIS A 43 -1.49 -4.18 -0.83
C HIS A 43 -0.85 -3.97 -2.22
N SER A 44 0.48 -3.84 -2.23
CA SER A 44 1.21 -3.55 -3.46
C SER A 44 1.12 -4.70 -4.47
N GLU A 45 1.20 -5.96 -4.02
CA GLU A 45 1.12 -7.11 -4.92
C GLU A 45 -0.30 -7.32 -5.47
N LEU A 46 -1.35 -7.17 -4.65
CA LEU A 46 -2.73 -7.18 -5.14
C LEU A 46 -2.97 -6.08 -6.18
N ALA A 47 -2.54 -4.85 -5.88
CA ALA A 47 -2.69 -3.74 -6.81
C ALA A 47 -1.90 -3.96 -8.11
N ARG A 48 -0.70 -4.54 -8.04
CA ARG A 48 0.10 -4.90 -9.22
C ARG A 48 -0.65 -5.85 -10.15
N VAL A 49 -1.30 -6.88 -9.58
CA VAL A 49 -2.10 -7.83 -10.36
C VAL A 49 -3.29 -7.13 -11.00
N LEU A 50 -4.05 -6.33 -10.25
CA LEU A 50 -5.20 -5.61 -10.79
C LEU A 50 -4.81 -4.56 -11.84
N MET A 51 -3.63 -3.93 -11.72
CA MET A 51 -3.10 -3.04 -12.76
C MET A 51 -2.76 -3.81 -14.03
N ALA A 52 -2.17 -5.00 -13.92
CA ALA A 52 -1.89 -5.87 -15.06
C ALA A 52 -3.17 -6.30 -15.77
N ASP A 53 -4.26 -6.57 -15.04
CA ASP A 53 -5.56 -6.94 -15.61
C ASP A 53 -6.15 -5.79 -16.47
N VAL A 54 -5.78 -4.54 -16.24
CA VAL A 54 -6.17 -3.37 -17.06
C VAL A 54 -5.07 -2.90 -18.02
N GLY A 55 -4.05 -3.74 -18.24
CA GLY A 55 -2.99 -3.48 -19.22
C GLY A 55 -1.91 -2.50 -18.77
N ILE A 56 -1.77 -2.27 -17.45
CA ILE A 56 -0.73 -1.40 -16.89
C ILE A 56 0.35 -2.27 -16.24
N GLU A 57 1.57 -2.18 -16.77
CA GLU A 57 2.72 -2.79 -16.12
C GLU A 57 3.15 -1.95 -14.92
N ALA A 58 3.16 -2.58 -13.75
CA ALA A 58 3.62 -2.01 -12.50
C ALA A 58 4.64 -2.93 -11.84
N ARG A 59 5.62 -2.35 -11.16
CA ARG A 59 6.63 -3.07 -10.41
C ARG A 59 6.49 -2.77 -8.93
N THR A 60 6.32 -3.79 -8.09
CA THR A 60 6.41 -3.63 -6.63
C THR A 60 7.85 -3.37 -6.22
N VAL A 61 8.06 -2.28 -5.51
CA VAL A 61 9.36 -1.90 -4.93
C VAL A 61 9.29 -2.01 -3.43
N VAL A 62 10.30 -2.64 -2.84
CA VAL A 62 10.52 -2.67 -1.39
C VAL A 62 11.60 -1.64 -1.06
N GLY A 63 11.37 -0.83 -0.04
CA GLY A 63 12.31 0.20 0.36
C GLY A 63 11.92 0.89 1.64
N PHE A 64 12.26 2.16 1.72
CA PHE A 64 12.05 3.01 2.87
C PHE A 64 11.22 4.21 2.47
N ALA A 65 10.31 4.64 3.35
CA ALA A 65 9.43 5.76 3.08
C ALA A 65 9.20 6.61 4.34
N ALA A 66 8.89 7.89 4.12
CA ALA A 66 8.46 8.79 5.18
C ALA A 66 7.39 9.76 4.65
N TRP A 67 6.48 10.17 5.54
CA TRP A 67 5.38 11.07 5.19
C TRP A 67 5.19 12.12 6.29
N ARG A 68 5.11 13.39 5.87
CA ARG A 68 4.78 14.52 6.73
C ARG A 68 3.26 14.67 6.82
N LEU A 69 2.68 14.31 7.96
CA LEU A 69 1.21 14.29 8.16
C LEU A 69 0.68 15.63 8.68
N GLY A 70 1.47 16.36 9.41
CA GLY A 70 1.13 17.64 10.03
C GLY A 70 2.33 18.58 10.14
N PRO A 71 2.12 19.80 10.68
CA PRO A 71 3.16 20.83 10.75
C PRO A 71 4.08 20.72 11.99
N GLY A 72 3.73 19.88 12.97
CA GLY A 72 4.52 19.69 14.19
C GLY A 72 5.77 18.84 13.96
N ASP A 73 6.78 18.96 14.80
CA ASP A 73 8.05 18.25 14.68
C ASP A 73 7.87 16.72 14.71
N GLY A 74 6.94 16.20 15.50
CA GLY A 74 6.59 14.78 15.59
C GLY A 74 5.60 14.27 14.53
N ASP A 75 5.05 15.15 13.69
CA ASP A 75 3.97 14.81 12.76
C ASP A 75 4.48 14.09 11.50
N VAL A 76 5.39 13.13 11.66
CA VAL A 76 6.01 12.34 10.59
C VAL A 76 5.92 10.86 10.89
N ILE A 77 5.45 10.08 9.93
CA ILE A 77 5.62 8.62 9.96
C ILE A 77 6.82 8.26 9.10
N MET A 78 7.70 7.43 9.65
CA MET A 78 8.91 6.98 8.98
C MET A 78 9.02 5.45 9.03
N HIS A 79 9.13 4.83 7.87
CA HIS A 79 9.54 3.43 7.70
C HIS A 79 10.98 3.43 7.17
N VAL A 80 11.89 3.89 8.01
CA VAL A 80 13.32 4.02 7.71
C VAL A 80 14.09 3.39 8.86
N PRO A 81 15.08 2.53 8.61
CA PRO A 81 15.91 1.97 9.67
C PRO A 81 16.66 3.10 10.40
N ARG A 82 16.79 2.97 11.72
CA ARG A 82 17.54 3.93 12.55
C ARG A 82 19.02 4.06 12.13
N ASN A 83 19.58 2.96 11.63
CA ASN A 83 20.90 2.93 11.03
C ASN A 83 20.81 2.29 9.63
N PRO A 84 20.89 3.08 8.54
CA PRO A 84 20.80 2.56 7.19
C PRO A 84 21.96 1.63 6.81
N ASP A 85 23.10 1.70 7.53
CA ASP A 85 24.28 0.85 7.33
C ASP A 85 24.24 -0.45 8.15
N ALA A 86 23.35 -0.54 9.12
CA ALA A 86 23.16 -1.77 9.88
C ALA A 86 22.28 -2.75 9.10
N LEU A 87 22.78 -3.99 8.97
CA LEU A 87 21.90 -5.08 8.51
C LEU A 87 20.76 -5.24 9.52
N PRO A 88 19.49 -5.16 9.08
CA PRO A 88 18.37 -5.28 9.99
C PRO A 88 18.43 -6.63 10.71
N THR A 89 18.40 -6.60 12.03
CA THR A 89 18.20 -7.80 12.85
C THR A 89 16.82 -8.38 12.54
N GLN A 90 16.62 -9.68 12.71
CA GLN A 90 15.38 -10.37 12.32
C GLN A 90 14.10 -9.81 12.99
N GLN A 91 14.22 -8.98 14.01
CA GLN A 91 13.11 -8.53 14.85
C GLN A 91 12.54 -7.15 14.47
N GLU A 92 13.22 -6.31 13.68
CA GLU A 92 12.76 -4.96 13.35
C GLU A 92 13.07 -4.59 11.91
N VAL A 93 12.49 -5.30 10.96
CA VAL A 93 12.63 -4.90 9.55
C VAL A 93 11.56 -3.87 9.22
N LEU A 94 11.84 -2.60 9.54
CA LEU A 94 11.02 -1.50 9.03
C LEU A 94 11.26 -1.34 7.53
N PHE A 95 10.25 -1.61 6.75
CA PHE A 95 10.26 -1.37 5.32
C PHE A 95 8.88 -0.88 4.87
N HIS A 96 8.83 -0.37 3.68
CA HIS A 96 7.60 -0.02 2.99
C HIS A 96 7.61 -0.57 1.57
N THR A 97 6.42 -0.72 0.97
CA THR A 97 6.30 -1.13 -0.42
C THR A 97 5.34 -0.21 -1.17
N TRP A 98 5.66 0.03 -2.43
CA TRP A 98 4.87 0.82 -3.35
C TRP A 98 4.98 0.25 -4.77
N LEU A 99 4.21 0.81 -5.69
CA LEU A 99 4.29 0.50 -7.10
C LEU A 99 5.12 1.55 -7.84
N GLU A 100 5.97 1.11 -8.74
CA GLU A 100 6.59 1.95 -9.76
C GLU A 100 5.92 1.71 -11.11
N LEU A 101 5.49 2.80 -11.73
CA LEU A 101 4.81 2.88 -13.01
C LEU A 101 5.64 3.80 -13.90
N ASP A 102 6.65 3.24 -14.58
CA ASP A 102 7.67 4.00 -15.33
C ASP A 102 8.38 5.05 -14.44
N PHE A 103 8.14 6.34 -14.64
CA PHE A 103 8.71 7.42 -13.83
C PHE A 103 7.84 7.85 -12.63
N LEU A 104 6.69 7.19 -12.42
CA LEU A 104 5.76 7.48 -11.34
C LEU A 104 5.92 6.49 -10.19
N ILE A 105 5.63 6.96 -8.99
CA ILE A 105 5.41 6.17 -7.78
C ILE A 105 3.92 6.21 -7.48
N ALA A 106 3.31 5.02 -7.26
CA ALA A 106 1.96 4.89 -6.74
C ALA A 106 1.98 4.14 -5.41
N ASP A 107 1.56 4.82 -4.35
CA ASP A 107 1.44 4.23 -3.02
C ASP A 107 -0.03 4.22 -2.60
N ILE A 108 -0.60 3.03 -2.48
CA ILE A 108 -2.02 2.81 -2.19
C ILE A 108 -2.29 2.52 -0.72
N THR A 109 -1.29 2.62 0.13
CA THR A 109 -1.40 2.32 1.57
C THR A 109 -1.55 3.56 2.44
N THR A 110 -1.43 4.74 1.84
CA THR A 110 -1.41 6.01 2.58
C THR A 110 -2.69 6.33 3.34
N TYR A 111 -3.81 5.71 2.98
CA TYR A 111 -5.05 5.80 3.76
C TYR A 111 -4.94 5.24 5.20
N GLN A 112 -3.92 4.41 5.46
CA GLN A 112 -3.63 3.83 6.78
C GLN A 112 -2.79 4.77 7.68
N LEU A 113 -2.28 5.89 7.15
CA LEU A 113 -1.35 6.76 7.89
C LEU A 113 -1.95 7.31 9.18
N ARG A 114 -3.25 7.62 9.21
CA ARG A 114 -3.93 8.06 10.43
C ARG A 114 -3.92 6.96 11.49
N PHE A 115 -4.29 5.74 11.12
CA PHE A 115 -4.29 4.60 12.03
C PHE A 115 -2.88 4.29 12.55
N LYS A 116 -1.87 4.39 11.69
CA LYS A 116 -0.45 4.23 12.08
C LYS A 116 -0.04 5.28 13.11
N ALA A 117 -0.38 6.55 12.88
CA ALA A 117 -0.09 7.64 13.82
C ALA A 117 -0.75 7.37 15.18
N GLU A 118 -2.04 7.08 15.20
CA GLU A 118 -2.80 6.78 16.43
C GLU A 118 -2.25 5.57 17.19
N SER A 119 -1.80 4.54 16.46
CA SER A 119 -1.19 3.35 17.06
C SER A 119 0.17 3.64 17.68
N MET A 120 1.00 4.46 17.02
CA MET A 120 2.29 4.90 17.55
C MET A 120 2.10 5.81 18.77
N ASP A 121 1.20 6.79 18.69
CA ASP A 121 0.87 7.69 19.81
C ASP A 121 0.38 6.91 21.05
N THR A 122 -0.42 5.85 20.81
CA THR A 122 -0.87 4.96 21.89
C THR A 122 0.28 4.20 22.53
N ALA A 123 1.28 3.81 21.76
CA ALA A 123 2.42 3.02 22.23
C ALA A 123 3.46 3.85 22.99
N ASP A 124 3.70 5.10 22.58
CA ASP A 124 4.77 5.96 23.10
C ASP A 124 4.28 7.19 23.87
N GLY A 125 2.96 7.40 23.95
CA GLY A 125 2.35 8.57 24.61
C GLY A 125 2.45 9.86 23.80
N GLY A 126 2.72 9.76 22.50
CA GLY A 126 2.82 10.89 21.58
C GLY A 126 1.46 11.50 21.25
N HIS A 127 1.50 12.51 20.41
CA HIS A 127 0.31 13.14 19.83
C HIS A 127 0.64 13.69 18.44
N THR A 128 0.29 12.93 17.40
CA THR A 128 0.53 13.28 16.01
C THR A 128 -0.65 14.02 15.40
N SER A 129 -0.43 15.23 14.89
CA SER A 129 -1.46 15.99 14.19
C SER A 129 -1.59 15.53 12.74
N VAL A 130 -2.58 14.70 12.45
CA VAL A 130 -2.81 14.17 11.11
C VAL A 130 -3.71 15.09 10.30
N ARG A 131 -3.11 15.97 9.50
CA ARG A 131 -3.80 16.87 8.56
C ARG A 131 -3.80 16.36 7.13
N TRP A 132 -2.95 15.37 6.82
CA TRP A 132 -2.83 14.80 5.50
C TRP A 132 -2.79 13.27 5.59
N CYS A 133 -3.78 12.64 4.99
CA CYS A 133 -3.93 11.18 4.95
C CYS A 133 -4.75 10.85 3.67
N PRO A 134 -4.11 10.88 2.49
CA PRO A 134 -4.80 10.64 1.23
C PRO A 134 -5.12 9.16 1.05
N ASP A 135 -6.14 8.85 0.28
CA ASP A 135 -6.51 7.49 -0.08
C ASP A 135 -5.38 6.73 -0.79
N PHE A 136 -4.59 7.44 -1.57
CA PHE A 136 -3.38 6.97 -2.26
C PHE A 136 -2.55 8.17 -2.74
N ILE A 137 -1.30 7.91 -3.10
CA ILE A 137 -0.41 8.90 -3.71
C ILE A 137 -0.03 8.42 -5.12
N VAL A 138 0.00 9.35 -6.08
CA VAL A 138 0.71 9.18 -7.36
C VAL A 138 1.57 10.40 -7.56
N VAL A 139 2.88 10.21 -7.59
CA VAL A 139 3.86 11.30 -7.71
C VAL A 139 4.97 10.91 -8.70
N ARG A 140 5.59 11.91 -9.32
CA ARG A 140 6.80 11.68 -10.13
C ARG A 140 7.96 11.32 -9.22
N ARG A 141 8.73 10.28 -9.57
CA ARG A 141 9.92 9.87 -8.81
C ARG A 141 10.90 11.02 -8.58
N GLY A 142 11.09 11.88 -9.58
CA GLY A 142 11.97 13.05 -9.48
C GLY A 142 11.44 14.20 -8.61
N THR A 143 10.19 14.12 -8.11
CA THR A 143 9.59 15.16 -7.24
C THR A 143 9.50 14.75 -5.77
N VAL A 144 9.85 13.52 -5.41
CA VAL A 144 9.93 13.10 -4.01
C VAL A 144 11.03 13.86 -3.28
N ARG A 145 10.83 14.10 -2.00
CA ARG A 145 11.74 14.89 -1.18
C ARG A 145 12.87 14.04 -0.58
N SER A 146 13.92 14.67 -0.09
CA SER A 146 14.90 13.98 0.75
C SER A 146 14.27 13.60 2.10
N LEU A 147 14.86 12.62 2.79
CA LEU A 147 14.40 12.19 4.12
C LEU A 147 14.43 13.36 5.10
N GLU A 148 15.51 14.16 5.09
CA GLU A 148 15.69 15.33 5.95
C GLU A 148 14.60 16.37 5.67
N ALA A 149 14.27 16.63 4.42
CA ALA A 149 13.22 17.59 4.07
C ALA A 149 11.82 17.15 4.57
N VAL A 150 11.54 15.85 4.61
CA VAL A 150 10.29 15.32 5.16
C VAL A 150 10.33 15.30 6.69
N ARG A 151 11.46 14.87 7.28
CA ARG A 151 11.62 14.74 8.73
C ARG A 151 11.66 16.10 9.43
N ASP A 152 12.46 17.03 8.91
CA ASP A 152 12.77 18.30 9.57
C ASP A 152 11.97 19.49 9.00
N GLY A 153 11.29 19.29 7.87
CA GLY A 153 10.44 20.30 7.24
C GLY A 153 9.05 20.40 7.89
N HIS A 154 8.31 21.47 7.57
CA HIS A 154 6.96 21.72 8.10
C HIS A 154 5.87 21.66 7.01
N LEU A 155 6.26 21.34 5.77
CA LEU A 155 5.32 21.33 4.65
C LEU A 155 4.56 20.00 4.62
N VAL A 156 3.31 20.04 5.04
CA VAL A 156 2.39 18.91 5.08
C VAL A 156 2.19 18.31 3.69
N GLY A 157 2.09 16.99 3.61
CA GLY A 157 1.90 16.26 2.36
C GLY A 157 3.18 15.94 1.60
N GLN A 158 4.35 16.22 2.16
CA GLN A 158 5.61 15.75 1.60
C GLN A 158 5.83 14.27 1.88
N ALA A 159 6.43 13.58 0.90
CA ALA A 159 6.79 12.17 1.00
C ALA A 159 8.22 11.93 0.51
N TYR A 160 8.87 10.96 1.14
CA TYR A 160 10.16 10.39 0.78
C TYR A 160 9.97 8.92 0.41
N TYR A 161 10.64 8.49 -0.66
CA TYR A 161 10.72 7.09 -1.08
C TYR A 161 12.13 6.77 -1.54
N CYS A 162 12.71 5.69 -1.02
CA CYS A 162 14.03 5.21 -1.39
C CYS A 162 14.00 3.68 -1.53
N ALA A 163 14.24 3.18 -2.73
CA ALA A 163 14.31 1.75 -2.97
C ALA A 163 15.46 1.13 -2.18
N ALA A 164 15.21 0.01 -1.53
CA ALA A 164 16.26 -0.77 -0.87
C ALA A 164 17.14 -1.49 -1.89
N SER A 165 18.29 -2.03 -1.43
CA SER A 165 19.16 -2.84 -2.27
C SER A 165 18.41 -4.04 -2.86
N GLY A 166 18.84 -4.52 -4.03
CA GLY A 166 18.22 -5.69 -4.67
C GLY A 166 18.21 -6.93 -3.78
N ALA A 167 19.27 -7.15 -3.01
CA ALA A 167 19.35 -8.27 -2.06
C ALA A 167 18.30 -8.15 -0.95
N PHE A 168 18.07 -6.96 -0.41
CA PHE A 168 17.05 -6.72 0.58
C PHE A 168 15.64 -6.91 0.01
N GLN A 169 15.34 -6.34 -1.17
CA GLN A 169 14.07 -6.52 -1.85
C GLN A 169 13.79 -8.00 -2.12
N HIS A 170 14.79 -8.75 -2.58
CA HIS A 170 14.68 -10.20 -2.79
C HIS A 170 14.35 -10.92 -1.49
N LYS A 171 15.06 -10.61 -0.39
CA LYS A 171 14.81 -11.23 0.93
C LYS A 171 13.37 -11.00 1.41
N ILE A 172 12.82 -9.80 1.23
CA ILE A 172 11.44 -9.47 1.65
C ILE A 172 10.41 -10.17 0.77
N LYS A 173 10.63 -10.22 -0.55
CA LYS A 173 9.71 -10.85 -1.49
C LYS A 173 9.80 -12.37 -1.51
N ASN A 174 10.95 -12.93 -1.12
CA ASN A 174 11.16 -14.37 -1.13
C ASN A 174 10.25 -15.06 -0.11
N GLY A 175 9.43 -16.00 -0.59
CA GLY A 175 8.44 -16.70 0.22
C GLY A 175 7.12 -15.95 0.41
N PHE A 176 6.96 -14.75 -0.20
CA PHE A 176 5.66 -14.10 -0.28
C PHE A 176 4.92 -14.61 -1.52
N GLU A 177 3.76 -15.19 -1.31
CA GLU A 177 2.84 -15.63 -2.36
C GLU A 177 1.48 -14.98 -2.13
N LEU A 178 0.91 -14.45 -3.20
CA LEU A 178 -0.48 -14.00 -3.17
C LEU A 178 -1.40 -15.21 -3.12
N ASP A 179 -2.35 -15.18 -2.20
CA ASP A 179 -3.44 -16.13 -2.20
C ASP A 179 -4.32 -15.88 -3.46
N PRO A 180 -4.52 -16.87 -4.32
CA PRO A 180 -5.37 -16.73 -5.50
C PRO A 180 -6.81 -16.30 -5.13
N GLU A 181 -7.33 -16.70 -3.98
CA GLU A 181 -8.66 -16.30 -3.52
C GLU A 181 -8.70 -14.79 -3.21
N ASP A 182 -7.67 -14.24 -2.60
CA ASP A 182 -7.54 -12.79 -2.33
C ASP A 182 -7.57 -12.00 -3.65
N VAL A 183 -6.89 -12.51 -4.68
CA VAL A 183 -6.89 -11.92 -6.03
C VAL A 183 -8.28 -11.92 -6.64
N GLU A 184 -8.98 -13.05 -6.60
CA GLU A 184 -10.34 -13.17 -7.16
C GLU A 184 -11.34 -12.28 -6.42
N ILE A 185 -11.24 -12.16 -5.10
CA ILE A 185 -12.06 -11.22 -4.32
C ILE A 185 -11.79 -9.79 -4.76
N ALA A 186 -10.52 -9.39 -4.89
CA ALA A 186 -10.14 -8.05 -5.30
C ALA A 186 -10.63 -7.73 -6.74
N ARG A 187 -10.53 -8.69 -7.68
CA ARG A 187 -11.10 -8.59 -9.03
C ARG A 187 -12.61 -8.41 -9.01
N HIS A 188 -13.29 -9.21 -8.18
CA HIS A 188 -14.73 -9.12 -8.03
C HIS A 188 -15.15 -7.73 -7.53
N LEU A 189 -14.48 -7.20 -6.51
CA LEU A 189 -14.72 -5.87 -5.97
C LEU A 189 -14.40 -4.73 -6.97
N MET A 190 -13.45 -4.96 -7.87
CA MET A 190 -13.13 -4.00 -8.93
C MET A 190 -14.30 -3.85 -9.92
N ILE A 191 -14.96 -4.95 -10.26
CA ILE A 191 -16.13 -4.99 -11.17
C ILE A 191 -17.41 -4.56 -10.46
N ASN A 192 -17.56 -4.94 -9.17
CA ASN A 192 -18.76 -4.70 -8.37
C ASN A 192 -18.46 -3.75 -7.19
N PRO A 193 -18.37 -2.44 -7.44
CA PRO A 193 -17.93 -1.46 -6.44
C PRO A 193 -18.86 -1.31 -5.23
N VAL A 194 -20.08 -1.80 -5.32
CA VAL A 194 -21.10 -1.75 -4.25
C VAL A 194 -21.14 -3.03 -3.40
N ALA A 195 -20.38 -4.06 -3.78
CA ALA A 195 -20.26 -5.27 -2.99
C ALA A 195 -19.62 -4.98 -1.63
N GLY A 196 -20.20 -5.50 -0.54
CA GLY A 196 -19.65 -5.39 0.81
C GLY A 196 -18.70 -6.55 1.11
N VAL A 197 -17.61 -6.31 1.83
CA VAL A 197 -16.72 -7.34 2.37
C VAL A 197 -16.97 -7.46 3.86
N VAL A 198 -17.25 -8.67 4.33
CA VAL A 198 -17.55 -8.98 5.74
C VAL A 198 -16.48 -9.90 6.34
N GLY A 199 -15.26 -9.80 5.88
CA GLY A 199 -14.14 -10.64 6.28
C GLY A 199 -13.51 -11.34 5.07
N ARG A 200 -12.41 -12.04 5.33
CA ARG A 200 -11.55 -12.60 4.27
C ARG A 200 -12.29 -13.54 3.30
N ASN A 201 -13.30 -14.24 3.77
CA ASN A 201 -14.00 -15.27 3.00
C ASN A 201 -15.47 -14.93 2.73
N HIS A 202 -15.88 -13.67 2.92
CA HIS A 202 -17.27 -13.29 2.75
C HIS A 202 -17.46 -11.94 2.10
N VAL A 203 -17.97 -11.96 0.87
CA VAL A 203 -18.36 -10.76 0.10
C VAL A 203 -19.87 -10.72 0.01
N MET A 204 -20.50 -9.65 0.52
CA MET A 204 -21.94 -9.45 0.41
C MET A 204 -22.33 -8.93 -0.97
N GLY A 205 -23.51 -9.35 -1.45
CA GLY A 205 -24.06 -8.87 -2.73
C GLY A 205 -23.61 -9.69 -3.94
N VAL A 206 -22.93 -10.81 -3.72
CA VAL A 206 -22.65 -11.81 -4.76
C VAL A 206 -23.70 -12.91 -4.65
N PRO A 207 -24.60 -13.07 -5.61
CA PRO A 207 -25.37 -14.31 -5.73
C PRO A 207 -24.39 -15.43 -6.14
N HIS A 208 -24.06 -16.26 -5.20
CA HIS A 208 -23.09 -17.35 -5.31
C HIS A 208 -21.62 -16.90 -5.47
N ALA A 209 -20.89 -16.81 -4.32
CA ALA A 209 -19.46 -17.01 -4.37
C ALA A 209 -19.18 -18.36 -5.11
N PRO A 210 -18.26 -18.40 -6.09
CA PRO A 210 -17.96 -19.65 -6.78
C PRO A 210 -17.62 -20.73 -5.77
N ALA A 211 -17.96 -21.98 -6.09
CA ALA A 211 -17.82 -23.14 -5.21
C ALA A 211 -16.38 -23.39 -4.70
N LEU A 212 -15.39 -22.71 -5.27
CA LEU A 212 -13.99 -22.69 -4.86
C LEU A 212 -13.77 -22.18 -3.42
N LEU A 213 -14.64 -21.29 -2.90
CA LEU A 213 -14.54 -20.78 -1.53
C LEU A 213 -14.97 -21.81 -0.45
N ARG A 214 -15.53 -22.96 -0.84
CA ARG A 214 -16.01 -23.98 0.11
C ARG A 214 -15.00 -25.09 0.41
N THR A 215 -14.00 -25.31 -0.45
CA THR A 215 -13.15 -26.51 -0.36
C THR A 215 -12.02 -26.40 0.65
N HIS A 216 -11.56 -25.21 1.01
CA HIS A 216 -10.44 -25.05 1.98
C HIS A 216 -10.86 -25.24 3.44
N ASN A 217 -12.12 -24.97 3.79
CA ASN A 217 -12.57 -25.18 5.18
C ASN A 217 -12.79 -26.64 5.56
N GLU A 218 -12.93 -27.55 4.59
CA GLU A 218 -13.09 -28.99 4.85
C GLU A 218 -11.74 -29.69 5.00
N ALA A 219 -10.72 -29.26 4.27
CA ALA A 219 -9.38 -29.83 4.38
C ALA A 219 -8.70 -29.52 5.74
N ALA A 220 -8.96 -28.33 6.32
CA ALA A 220 -8.42 -27.96 7.63
C ALA A 220 -9.04 -28.72 8.80
N LYS A 221 -10.26 -29.28 8.64
CA LYS A 221 -10.95 -30.08 9.68
C LYS A 221 -10.61 -31.56 9.64
N ALA A 222 -9.95 -32.05 8.56
CA ALA A 222 -9.56 -33.44 8.43
C ALA A 222 -8.18 -33.78 9.06
N HIS A 223 -7.49 -32.78 9.61
CA HIS A 223 -6.18 -32.94 10.26
C HIS A 223 -6.18 -32.50 11.74
N GLN A 224 -7.36 -32.41 12.37
CA GLN A 224 -7.55 -32.40 13.83
C GLN A 224 -8.21 -33.72 14.27
#